data_18bfe4ed6dad7d9a73564bb8c479ae7c
#
_entry.id   18bfe4ed6dad7d9a73564bb8c479ae7c
#
_cell.length_a   1.000
_cell.length_b   1.000
_cell.length_c   1.000
_cell.angle_alpha   90.00
_cell.angle_beta   90.00
_cell.angle_gamma   90.00
#
_symmetry.space_group_name_H-M   'P 1'
#
loop_
_entity.id
_entity.type
_entity.pdbx_description
1 polymer ?
#
loop_
_entity_poly.entity_id
_entity_poly.type
_entity_poly.pdbx_seq_one_letter_code
_entity_poly.pdbx_strand_id
1 'polypeptide(L)'
;AYPTVKVYLPSRSKPMTTLHPTDSIFWEEYGGSVTETFAHMIPDAQMLREASEFAGTIPVKQLLPFWKTGKRYLYTGGSVQMRDAAIFVRENSWDRAFELWEQVYNGTKKEKKKMKAALNIAVYYEMKDSLAKAEEWAVKAQQLAQKVDKKNIPENAAYATIDDIPNYYLTTLYANELKERNSQLPKLKMQMERFNDDF
;
A
#
# COMPACT_ATOMS: atom_id res chain seq x y z
N ALA A 1 -6.76 -3.33 19.86
CA ALA A 1 -6.16 -2.55 20.93
C ALA A 1 -6.51 -1.07 20.75
N TYR A 2 -6.79 -0.37 21.85
CA TYR A 2 -7.17 1.06 21.88
C TYR A 2 -6.32 1.80 22.92
N PRO A 3 -5.00 1.89 22.74
CA PRO A 3 -4.14 2.56 23.71
C PRO A 3 -4.38 4.07 23.68
N THR A 4 -4.25 4.71 24.86
CA THR A 4 -4.18 6.17 24.96
C THR A 4 -2.78 6.54 25.44
N VAL A 5 -2.06 7.30 24.63
CA VAL A 5 -0.69 7.73 24.93
C VAL A 5 -0.64 9.24 25.05
N LYS A 6 -0.14 9.72 26.18
CA LYS A 6 0.07 11.14 26.46
C LYS A 6 1.56 11.43 26.51
N VAL A 7 2.02 12.36 25.69
CA VAL A 7 3.41 12.80 25.66
C VAL A 7 3.52 14.13 26.43
N TYR A 8 4.42 14.16 27.41
CA TYR A 8 4.67 15.34 28.24
C TYR A 8 6.07 15.87 28.00
N LEU A 9 6.22 17.17 28.07
CA LEU A 9 7.53 17.80 28.21
C LEU A 9 7.82 18.01 29.72
N PRO A 10 9.09 17.89 30.16
CA PRO A 10 9.44 18.04 31.58
C PRO A 10 8.99 19.38 32.23
N SER A 11 8.88 20.42 31.41
CA SER A 11 8.51 21.79 31.86
C SER A 11 7.01 22.05 31.80
N ARG A 12 6.17 21.11 31.40
CA ARG A 12 4.73 21.34 31.20
C ARG A 12 3.87 20.32 31.94
N SER A 13 2.87 20.83 32.67
CA SER A 13 1.87 19.99 33.37
C SER A 13 0.82 19.40 32.43
N LYS A 14 0.58 20.04 31.27
CA LYS A 14 -0.36 19.55 30.27
C LYS A 14 0.38 18.73 29.22
N PRO A 15 -0.22 17.64 28.69
CA PRO A 15 0.40 16.86 27.63
C PRO A 15 0.61 17.73 26.39
N MET A 16 1.78 17.58 25.75
CA MET A 16 2.10 18.19 24.47
C MET A 16 1.20 17.62 23.38
N THR A 17 0.95 16.33 23.43
CA THR A 17 0.02 15.63 22.54
C THR A 17 -0.61 14.43 23.24
N THR A 18 -1.81 14.10 22.83
CA THR A 18 -2.49 12.87 23.22
C THR A 18 -2.82 12.08 21.94
N LEU A 19 -2.40 10.86 21.89
CA LEU A 19 -2.63 9.94 20.77
C LEU A 19 -3.66 8.88 21.19
N HIS A 20 -4.60 8.60 20.32
CA HIS A 20 -5.58 7.53 20.43
C HIS A 20 -5.45 6.58 19.24
N PRO A 21 -4.32 5.89 19.09
CA PRO A 21 -4.16 4.99 17.98
C PRO A 21 -5.09 3.78 18.14
N THR A 22 -5.62 3.31 17.02
CA THR A 22 -6.40 2.07 16.97
C THR A 22 -5.78 1.14 15.94
N ASP A 23 -5.60 -0.10 16.33
CA ASP A 23 -5.16 -1.16 15.43
C ASP A 23 -5.63 -2.49 16.01
N SER A 24 -5.59 -3.56 15.20
CA SER A 24 -6.02 -4.90 15.59
C SER A 24 -4.91 -5.91 15.32
N ILE A 25 -4.79 -6.86 16.23
CA ILE A 25 -4.02 -8.08 16.06
C ILE A 25 -5.01 -9.23 16.14
N PHE A 26 -4.85 -10.23 15.32
CA PHE A 26 -5.66 -11.45 15.33
C PHE A 26 -4.75 -12.65 15.16
N TRP A 27 -5.25 -13.78 15.63
CA TRP A 27 -4.59 -15.07 15.51
C TRP A 27 -5.51 -16.00 14.75
N GLU A 28 -4.95 -16.79 13.86
CA GLU A 28 -5.66 -17.77 13.06
C GLU A 28 -5.03 -19.15 13.28
N GLU A 29 -5.87 -20.16 13.46
CA GLU A 29 -5.46 -21.55 13.54
C GLU A 29 -6.40 -22.39 12.68
N TYR A 30 -5.87 -23.41 12.04
CA TYR A 30 -6.62 -24.28 11.14
C TYR A 30 -6.56 -25.71 11.63
N GLY A 31 -7.71 -26.40 11.69
CA GLY A 31 -7.81 -27.79 12.12
C GLY A 31 -8.99 -28.52 11.50
N GLY A 32 -9.03 -29.83 11.68
CA GLY A 32 -10.10 -30.69 11.16
C GLY A 32 -11.44 -30.53 11.90
N SER A 33 -11.43 -29.95 13.10
CA SER A 33 -12.61 -29.66 13.90
C SER A 33 -12.41 -28.42 14.77
N VAL A 34 -13.49 -27.79 15.20
CA VAL A 34 -13.46 -26.62 16.09
C VAL A 34 -12.73 -26.94 17.41
N THR A 35 -12.98 -28.12 18.01
CA THR A 35 -12.32 -28.52 19.25
C THR A 35 -10.81 -28.70 19.09
N GLU A 36 -10.37 -29.28 17.98
CA GLU A 36 -8.96 -29.45 17.64
C GLU A 36 -8.29 -28.10 17.41
N THR A 37 -8.95 -27.22 16.65
CA THR A 37 -8.45 -25.87 16.38
C THR A 37 -8.24 -25.08 17.67
N PHE A 38 -9.22 -25.11 18.60
CA PHE A 38 -9.08 -24.46 19.90
C PHE A 38 -7.96 -25.05 20.77
N ALA A 39 -7.73 -26.36 20.69
CA ALA A 39 -6.66 -27.02 21.45
C ALA A 39 -5.26 -26.62 20.98
N HIS A 40 -5.12 -26.21 19.70
CA HIS A 40 -3.86 -25.75 19.11
C HIS A 40 -3.67 -24.24 19.18
N MET A 41 -4.73 -23.49 19.47
CA MET A 41 -4.63 -22.03 19.61
C MET A 41 -3.72 -21.68 20.79
N ILE A 42 -2.95 -20.62 20.64
CA ILE A 42 -2.08 -20.14 21.73
C ILE A 42 -2.91 -19.77 22.96
N PRO A 43 -2.39 -19.97 24.19
CA PRO A 43 -3.10 -19.65 25.41
C PRO A 43 -3.49 -18.18 25.54
N ASP A 44 -4.63 -17.89 26.16
CA ASP A 44 -5.14 -16.53 26.38
C ASP A 44 -4.12 -15.59 27.02
N ALA A 45 -3.33 -16.10 27.97
CA ALA A 45 -2.26 -15.33 28.63
C ALA A 45 -1.17 -14.89 27.65
N GLN A 46 -0.86 -15.72 26.63
CA GLN A 46 0.08 -15.39 25.58
C GLN A 46 -0.54 -14.40 24.60
N MET A 47 -1.80 -14.60 24.19
CA MET A 47 -2.54 -13.63 23.35
C MET A 47 -2.56 -12.24 24.00
N LEU A 48 -2.85 -12.19 25.30
CA LEU A 48 -2.87 -10.92 26.05
C LEU A 48 -1.49 -10.24 26.08
N ARG A 49 -0.42 -11.01 26.25
CA ARG A 49 0.96 -10.50 26.21
C ARG A 49 1.28 -9.91 24.85
N GLU A 50 1.06 -10.70 23.79
CA GLU A 50 1.34 -10.27 22.42
C GLU A 50 0.48 -9.06 22.02
N ALA A 51 -0.78 -9.02 22.44
CA ALA A 51 -1.65 -7.86 22.24
C ALA A 51 -1.14 -6.61 22.97
N SER A 52 -0.56 -6.77 24.17
CA SER A 52 0.00 -5.67 24.94
C SER A 52 1.29 -5.14 24.32
N GLU A 53 2.17 -6.03 23.88
CA GLU A 53 3.39 -5.69 23.16
C GLU A 53 3.07 -4.96 21.84
N PHE A 54 2.13 -5.49 21.07
CA PHE A 54 1.63 -4.86 19.86
C PHE A 54 1.07 -3.45 20.13
N ALA A 55 0.22 -3.31 21.15
CA ALA A 55 -0.35 -2.02 21.55
C ALA A 55 0.74 -0.99 21.90
N GLY A 56 1.85 -1.43 22.49
CA GLY A 56 3.02 -0.58 22.79
C GLY A 56 3.75 -0.07 21.54
N THR A 57 3.72 -0.81 20.44
CA THR A 57 4.40 -0.39 19.19
C THR A 57 3.61 0.62 18.37
N ILE A 58 2.27 0.64 18.48
CA ILE A 58 1.40 1.48 17.66
C ILE A 58 1.70 2.98 17.83
N PRO A 59 1.85 3.53 19.05
CA PRO A 59 2.15 4.95 19.24
C PRO A 59 3.48 5.37 18.64
N VAL A 60 4.48 4.49 18.67
CA VAL A 60 5.81 4.76 18.11
C VAL A 60 5.72 5.04 16.61
N LYS A 61 4.94 4.25 15.87
CA LYS A 61 4.68 4.45 14.43
C LYS A 61 3.98 5.77 14.11
N GLN A 62 3.25 6.34 15.08
CA GLN A 62 2.61 7.64 14.91
C GLN A 62 3.54 8.83 15.25
N LEU A 63 4.49 8.60 16.13
CA LEU A 63 5.42 9.64 16.58
C LEU A 63 6.67 9.74 15.71
N LEU A 64 7.17 8.60 15.25
CA LEU A 64 8.43 8.51 14.52
C LEU A 64 8.21 8.07 13.06
N PRO A 65 8.99 8.59 12.11
CA PRO A 65 9.00 8.06 10.75
C PRO A 65 9.61 6.65 10.76
N PHE A 66 9.10 5.77 9.91
CA PHE A 66 9.61 4.42 9.76
C PHE A 66 9.62 3.99 8.29
N TRP A 67 10.54 3.10 7.95
CA TRP A 67 10.62 2.51 6.63
C TRP A 67 9.59 1.40 6.46
N LYS A 68 8.87 1.43 5.35
CA LYS A 68 7.94 0.37 4.95
C LYS A 68 8.33 -0.16 3.57
N THR A 69 8.55 -1.46 3.47
CA THR A 69 8.77 -2.11 2.18
C THR A 69 7.42 -2.40 1.52
N GLY A 70 7.24 -1.91 0.30
CA GLY A 70 6.07 -2.20 -0.54
C GLY A 70 6.47 -2.98 -1.78
N LYS A 71 5.66 -3.98 -2.17
CA LYS A 71 5.81 -4.66 -3.46
C LYS A 71 4.95 -3.96 -4.50
N ARG A 72 5.47 -3.79 -5.71
CA ARG A 72 4.74 -3.22 -6.85
C ARG A 72 4.75 -4.18 -8.01
N TYR A 73 3.61 -4.29 -8.66
CA TYR A 73 3.42 -5.13 -9.82
C TYR A 73 3.39 -4.27 -11.08
N LEU A 74 4.09 -4.74 -12.12
CA LEU A 74 4.11 -4.08 -13.42
C LEU A 74 3.52 -5.00 -14.47
N TYR A 75 2.69 -4.44 -15.32
CA TYR A 75 2.22 -5.15 -16.51
C TYR A 75 3.31 -5.16 -17.57
N THR A 76 3.73 -6.34 -17.98
CA THR A 76 4.80 -6.53 -18.96
C THR A 76 4.31 -6.93 -20.33
N GLY A 77 3.03 -7.34 -20.45
CA GLY A 77 2.45 -7.87 -21.67
C GLY A 77 1.38 -6.97 -22.29
N GLY A 78 1.08 -7.21 -23.57
CA GLY A 78 0.00 -6.55 -24.32
C GLY A 78 0.43 -5.83 -25.59
N SER A 79 1.70 -5.46 -25.71
CA SER A 79 2.32 -4.91 -26.93
C SER A 79 3.84 -5.11 -26.89
N VAL A 80 4.52 -4.82 -28.00
CA VAL A 80 5.99 -4.85 -28.08
C VAL A 80 6.55 -3.83 -27.09
N GLN A 81 6.06 -2.60 -27.11
CA GLN A 81 6.52 -1.52 -26.21
C GLN A 81 6.40 -1.89 -24.72
N MET A 82 5.34 -2.62 -24.31
CA MET A 82 5.20 -3.07 -22.93
C MET A 82 6.27 -4.10 -22.54
N ARG A 83 6.66 -4.99 -23.47
CA ARG A 83 7.75 -5.96 -23.25
C ARG A 83 9.11 -5.29 -23.19
N ASP A 84 9.36 -4.36 -24.11
CA ASP A 84 10.62 -3.61 -24.16
C ASP A 84 10.77 -2.73 -22.91
N ALA A 85 9.70 -2.08 -22.47
CA ALA A 85 9.68 -1.34 -21.21
C ALA A 85 10.04 -2.24 -20.00
N ALA A 86 9.57 -3.48 -19.98
CA ALA A 86 9.93 -4.42 -18.93
C ALA A 86 11.43 -4.79 -18.94
N ILE A 87 12.07 -4.79 -20.11
CA ILE A 87 13.53 -4.96 -20.20
C ILE A 87 14.22 -3.73 -19.61
N PHE A 88 13.80 -2.52 -19.99
CA PHE A 88 14.37 -1.28 -19.45
C PHE A 88 14.23 -1.17 -17.92
N VAL A 89 13.11 -1.64 -17.35
CA VAL A 89 12.97 -1.70 -15.88
C VAL A 89 14.03 -2.62 -15.27
N ARG A 90 14.26 -3.81 -15.85
CA ARG A 90 15.32 -4.73 -15.38
C ARG A 90 16.72 -4.15 -15.47
N GLU A 91 16.96 -3.28 -16.47
CA GLU A 91 18.19 -2.54 -16.66
C GLU A 91 18.27 -1.25 -15.82
N ASN A 92 17.30 -1.03 -14.91
CA ASN A 92 17.14 0.19 -14.13
C ASN A 92 17.01 1.48 -14.96
N SER A 93 16.59 1.35 -16.22
CA SER A 93 16.38 2.47 -17.16
C SER A 93 14.91 2.91 -17.15
N TRP A 94 14.44 3.38 -16.00
CA TRP A 94 13.03 3.70 -15.75
C TRP A 94 12.48 4.81 -16.66
N ASP A 95 13.28 5.80 -17.01
CA ASP A 95 12.86 6.91 -17.88
C ASP A 95 12.53 6.41 -19.29
N ARG A 96 13.35 5.48 -19.84
CA ARG A 96 13.07 4.84 -21.13
C ARG A 96 11.82 3.94 -21.08
N ALA A 97 11.63 3.24 -19.97
CA ALA A 97 10.41 2.45 -19.76
C ALA A 97 9.17 3.34 -19.74
N PHE A 98 9.24 4.48 -19.05
CA PHE A 98 8.16 5.47 -18.97
C PHE A 98 7.77 6.01 -20.35
N GLU A 99 8.73 6.39 -21.20
CA GLU A 99 8.45 6.85 -22.57
C GLU A 99 7.65 5.82 -23.37
N LEU A 100 7.99 4.54 -23.26
CA LEU A 100 7.25 3.47 -23.94
C LEU A 100 5.83 3.28 -23.37
N TRP A 101 5.65 3.42 -22.06
CA TRP A 101 4.31 3.34 -21.45
C TRP A 101 3.44 4.53 -21.87
N GLU A 102 4.00 5.74 -21.98
CA GLU A 102 3.30 6.91 -22.52
C GLU A 102 2.90 6.71 -23.98
N GLN A 103 3.79 6.19 -24.81
CA GLN A 103 3.47 5.84 -26.19
C GLN A 103 2.28 4.84 -26.28
N VAL A 104 2.27 3.81 -25.42
CA VAL A 104 1.16 2.85 -25.36
C VAL A 104 -0.12 3.53 -24.90
N TYR A 105 -0.06 4.35 -23.86
CA TYR A 105 -1.23 5.02 -23.32
C TYR A 105 -1.87 5.96 -24.34
N ASN A 106 -1.06 6.76 -25.03
CA ASN A 106 -1.52 7.75 -26.00
C ASN A 106 -1.88 7.11 -27.36
N GLY A 107 -1.15 6.09 -27.78
CA GLY A 107 -1.28 5.49 -29.12
C GLY A 107 -2.38 4.44 -29.25
N THR A 108 -2.99 3.95 -28.16
CA THR A 108 -4.00 2.90 -28.25
C THR A 108 -5.40 3.40 -27.92
N LYS A 109 -6.40 2.84 -28.62
CA LYS A 109 -7.82 3.01 -28.25
C LYS A 109 -8.33 1.90 -27.31
N LYS A 110 -7.53 0.85 -27.05
CA LYS A 110 -7.93 -0.31 -26.24
C LYS A 110 -7.78 0.00 -24.75
N GLU A 111 -8.88 0.12 -24.02
CA GLU A 111 -8.91 0.48 -22.59
C GLU A 111 -8.02 -0.43 -21.73
N LYS A 112 -8.03 -1.76 -21.99
CA LYS A 112 -7.17 -2.70 -21.26
C LYS A 112 -5.66 -2.38 -21.43
N LYS A 113 -5.23 -1.92 -22.60
CA LYS A 113 -3.83 -1.51 -22.81
C LYS A 113 -3.52 -0.18 -22.13
N LYS A 114 -4.45 0.78 -22.21
CA LYS A 114 -4.33 2.06 -21.50
C LYS A 114 -4.25 1.85 -19.99
N MET A 115 -5.09 1.00 -19.42
CA MET A 115 -5.11 0.66 -18.01
C MET A 115 -3.74 0.12 -17.55
N LYS A 116 -3.20 -0.85 -18.29
CA LYS A 116 -1.89 -1.43 -17.98
C LYS A 116 -0.76 -0.39 -18.02
N ALA A 117 -0.74 0.44 -19.04
CA ALA A 117 0.24 1.52 -19.18
C ALA A 117 0.08 2.55 -18.06
N ALA A 118 -1.16 2.96 -17.74
CA ALA A 118 -1.43 3.92 -16.68
C ALA A 118 -0.96 3.42 -15.30
N LEU A 119 -1.16 2.13 -14.98
CA LEU A 119 -0.66 1.57 -13.73
C LEU A 119 0.87 1.61 -13.66
N ASN A 120 1.55 1.20 -14.74
CA ASN A 120 3.01 1.24 -14.79
C ASN A 120 3.56 2.68 -14.68
N ILE A 121 2.88 3.66 -15.28
CA ILE A 121 3.22 5.08 -15.16
C ILE A 121 3.03 5.55 -13.71
N ALA A 122 2.00 5.08 -13.00
CA ALA A 122 1.81 5.40 -11.59
C ALA A 122 3.00 4.89 -10.75
N VAL A 123 3.46 3.65 -10.99
CA VAL A 123 4.65 3.09 -10.32
C VAL A 123 5.91 3.91 -10.63
N TYR A 124 6.08 4.34 -11.88
CA TYR A 124 7.20 5.21 -12.24
C TYR A 124 7.21 6.52 -11.43
N TYR A 125 6.07 7.21 -11.33
CA TYR A 125 5.99 8.44 -10.54
C TYR A 125 6.18 8.19 -9.05
N GLU A 126 5.74 7.06 -8.53
CA GLU A 126 6.03 6.65 -7.15
C GLU A 126 7.53 6.46 -6.92
N MET A 127 8.24 5.80 -7.85
CA MET A 127 9.70 5.63 -7.83
C MET A 127 10.47 6.96 -7.91
N LYS A 128 9.90 7.98 -8.54
CA LYS A 128 10.44 9.34 -8.61
C LYS A 128 9.99 10.23 -7.45
N ASP A 129 9.40 9.66 -6.39
CA ASP A 129 8.86 10.36 -5.21
C ASP A 129 7.82 11.44 -5.54
N SER A 130 7.16 11.29 -6.68
CA SER A 130 6.10 12.18 -7.17
C SER A 130 4.72 11.62 -6.81
N LEU A 131 4.43 11.52 -5.49
CA LEU A 131 3.24 10.79 -5.00
C LEU A 131 1.92 11.35 -5.53
N ALA A 132 1.79 12.66 -5.70
CA ALA A 132 0.58 13.26 -6.25
C ALA A 132 0.32 12.81 -7.71
N LYS A 133 1.37 12.77 -8.55
CA LYS A 133 1.25 12.26 -9.92
C LYS A 133 1.02 10.75 -9.94
N ALA A 134 1.67 10.02 -9.03
CA ALA A 134 1.46 8.57 -8.90
C ALA A 134 -0.01 8.27 -8.57
N GLU A 135 -0.61 8.98 -7.61
CA GLU A 135 -2.04 8.86 -7.25
C GLU A 135 -2.94 9.17 -8.46
N GLU A 136 -2.69 10.28 -9.15
CA GLU A 136 -3.46 10.66 -10.35
C GLU A 136 -3.48 9.54 -11.40
N TRP A 137 -2.31 8.96 -11.71
CA TRP A 137 -2.20 7.89 -12.68
C TRP A 137 -2.78 6.56 -12.20
N ALA A 138 -2.68 6.26 -10.90
CA ALA A 138 -3.32 5.09 -10.31
C ALA A 138 -4.85 5.19 -10.37
N VAL A 139 -5.42 6.38 -10.11
CA VAL A 139 -6.87 6.63 -10.27
C VAL A 139 -7.30 6.49 -11.72
N LYS A 140 -6.51 6.99 -12.69
CA LYS A 140 -6.79 6.75 -14.12
C LYS A 140 -6.77 5.27 -14.46
N ALA A 141 -5.82 4.51 -13.93
CA ALA A 141 -5.75 3.06 -14.13
C ALA A 141 -6.97 2.36 -13.53
N GLN A 142 -7.41 2.75 -12.33
CA GLN A 142 -8.61 2.22 -11.67
C GLN A 142 -9.88 2.48 -12.50
N GLN A 143 -10.08 3.70 -12.98
CA GLN A 143 -11.24 4.06 -13.81
C GLN A 143 -11.29 3.25 -15.13
N LEU A 144 -10.13 3.01 -15.74
CA LEU A 144 -10.02 2.17 -16.92
C LEU A 144 -10.26 0.69 -16.58
N ALA A 145 -9.76 0.21 -15.44
CA ALA A 145 -9.98 -1.16 -14.99
C ALA A 145 -11.46 -1.43 -14.73
N GLN A 146 -12.20 -0.48 -14.14
CA GLN A 146 -13.64 -0.59 -13.94
C GLN A 146 -14.40 -0.78 -15.25
N LYS A 147 -13.95 -0.16 -16.34
CA LYS A 147 -14.56 -0.35 -17.67
C LYS A 147 -14.19 -1.69 -18.31
N VAL A 148 -12.99 -2.19 -18.01
CA VAL A 148 -12.47 -3.45 -18.56
C VAL A 148 -13.09 -4.64 -17.86
N ASP A 149 -13.18 -4.61 -16.54
CA ASP A 149 -13.66 -5.70 -15.69
C ASP A 149 -15.19 -5.57 -15.47
N LYS A 150 -15.96 -5.44 -16.55
CA LYS A 150 -17.43 -5.28 -16.50
C LYS A 150 -18.20 -6.42 -15.83
N LYS A 151 -17.55 -7.48 -15.42
CA LYS A 151 -18.17 -8.65 -14.79
C LYS A 151 -18.18 -8.49 -13.28
N ASN A 152 -19.26 -8.93 -12.64
CA ASN A 152 -19.36 -9.02 -11.19
C ASN A 152 -18.15 -9.75 -10.63
N ILE A 153 -17.35 -9.03 -9.86
CA ILE A 153 -16.26 -9.62 -9.09
C ILE A 153 -16.95 -10.29 -7.89
N PRO A 154 -16.81 -11.61 -7.69
CA PRO A 154 -17.36 -12.27 -6.51
C PRO A 154 -16.74 -11.66 -5.25
N GLU A 155 -17.58 -11.23 -4.29
CA GLU A 155 -17.11 -10.61 -3.04
C GLU A 155 -16.17 -11.52 -2.21
N ASN A 156 -16.27 -12.83 -2.39
CA ASN A 156 -15.52 -13.84 -1.64
C ASN A 156 -14.69 -14.76 -2.52
N ALA A 157 -14.20 -14.30 -3.66
CA ALA A 157 -13.38 -15.13 -4.54
C ALA A 157 -11.98 -15.34 -3.93
N ALA A 158 -11.63 -16.59 -3.68
CA ALA A 158 -10.25 -16.98 -3.46
C ALA A 158 -9.52 -17.03 -4.81
N TYR A 159 -8.41 -16.31 -4.92
CA TYR A 159 -7.59 -16.26 -6.12
C TYR A 159 -6.34 -17.11 -5.92
N ALA A 160 -6.13 -18.09 -6.79
CA ALA A 160 -4.98 -18.98 -6.70
C ALA A 160 -3.66 -18.28 -7.06
N THR A 161 -3.71 -17.33 -8.00
CA THR A 161 -2.54 -16.55 -8.42
C THR A 161 -2.88 -15.09 -8.58
N ILE A 162 -1.84 -14.23 -8.63
CA ILE A 162 -2.03 -12.79 -8.84
C ILE A 162 -2.67 -12.47 -10.20
N ASP A 163 -2.47 -13.33 -11.20
CA ASP A 163 -3.04 -13.13 -12.54
C ASP A 163 -4.56 -13.37 -12.57
N ASP A 164 -5.09 -14.08 -11.57
CA ASP A 164 -6.52 -14.35 -11.42
C ASP A 164 -7.24 -13.16 -10.74
N ILE A 165 -6.50 -12.30 -10.06
CA ILE A 165 -7.08 -11.14 -9.35
C ILE A 165 -7.58 -10.11 -10.37
N PRO A 166 -8.85 -9.67 -10.27
CA PRO A 166 -9.38 -8.64 -11.17
C PRO A 166 -8.54 -7.36 -11.17
N ASN A 167 -8.32 -6.79 -12.36
CA ASN A 167 -7.52 -5.57 -12.48
C ASN A 167 -8.12 -4.41 -11.67
N TYR A 168 -9.45 -4.31 -11.60
CA TYR A 168 -10.12 -3.29 -10.80
C TYR A 168 -9.76 -3.39 -9.32
N TYR A 169 -9.69 -4.60 -8.78
CA TYR A 169 -9.31 -4.80 -7.38
C TYR A 169 -7.85 -4.38 -7.12
N LEU A 170 -6.91 -4.84 -7.95
CA LEU A 170 -5.49 -4.47 -7.83
C LEU A 170 -5.27 -2.97 -7.96
N THR A 171 -5.91 -2.34 -8.94
CA THR A 171 -5.76 -0.89 -9.17
C THR A 171 -6.41 -0.07 -8.06
N THR A 172 -7.51 -0.57 -7.47
CA THR A 172 -8.19 0.10 -6.33
C THR A 172 -7.32 0.05 -5.08
N LEU A 173 -6.75 -1.11 -4.75
CA LEU A 173 -5.84 -1.22 -3.60
C LEU A 173 -4.65 -0.28 -3.75
N TYR A 174 -4.05 -0.24 -4.93
CA TYR A 174 -2.89 0.62 -5.18
C TYR A 174 -3.24 2.12 -5.13
N ALA A 175 -4.35 2.53 -5.74
CA ALA A 175 -4.82 3.91 -5.69
C ALA A 175 -5.12 4.36 -4.25
N ASN A 176 -5.76 3.51 -3.45
CA ASN A 176 -6.03 3.79 -2.04
C ASN A 176 -4.75 3.91 -1.22
N GLU A 177 -3.78 3.03 -1.44
CA GLU A 177 -2.47 3.11 -0.76
C GLU A 177 -1.74 4.41 -1.08
N LEU A 178 -1.70 4.82 -2.36
CA LEU A 178 -1.07 6.09 -2.76
C LEU A 178 -1.80 7.30 -2.18
N LYS A 179 -3.13 7.28 -2.16
CA LYS A 179 -3.95 8.34 -1.54
C LYS A 179 -3.65 8.47 -0.05
N GLU A 180 -3.57 7.34 0.67
CA GLU A 180 -3.21 7.33 2.08
C GLU A 180 -1.80 7.90 2.29
N ARG A 181 -0.81 7.43 1.54
CA ARG A 181 0.57 7.93 1.63
C ARG A 181 0.66 9.43 1.33
N ASN A 182 -0.04 9.90 0.30
CA ASN A 182 -0.07 11.30 -0.07
C ASN A 182 -0.69 12.16 1.04
N SER A 183 -1.77 11.67 1.69
CA SER A 183 -2.38 12.35 2.83
C SER A 183 -1.48 12.42 4.07
N GLN A 184 -0.55 11.47 4.21
CA GLN A 184 0.41 11.40 5.33
C GLN A 184 1.68 12.24 5.09
N LEU A 185 1.94 12.74 3.88
CA LEU A 185 3.14 13.51 3.56
C LEU A 185 3.36 14.74 4.46
N PRO A 186 2.35 15.56 4.78
CA PRO A 186 2.56 16.72 5.67
C PRO A 186 3.03 16.29 7.05
N LYS A 187 2.48 15.19 7.58
CA LYS A 187 2.89 14.63 8.87
C LYS A 187 4.34 14.12 8.82
N LEU A 188 4.69 13.40 7.77
CA LEU A 188 6.06 12.92 7.58
C LEU A 188 7.06 14.07 7.50
N LYS A 189 6.75 15.12 6.75
CA LYS A 189 7.60 16.32 6.67
C LYS A 189 7.83 16.94 8.04
N MET A 190 6.77 17.16 8.83
CA MET A 190 6.91 17.67 10.20
C MET A 190 7.74 16.77 11.12
N GLN A 191 7.63 15.44 10.94
CA GLN A 191 8.45 14.51 11.72
C GLN A 191 9.92 14.60 11.33
N MET A 192 10.22 14.69 10.03
CA MET A 192 11.59 14.80 9.52
C MET A 192 12.24 16.14 9.88
N GLU A 193 11.50 17.25 9.83
CA GLU A 193 11.99 18.57 10.25
C GLU A 193 12.45 18.56 11.71
N ARG A 194 11.66 17.96 12.61
CA ARG A 194 12.03 17.81 14.03
C ARG A 194 13.32 17.02 14.23
N PHE A 195 13.56 16.00 13.41
CA PHE A 195 14.81 15.22 13.47
C PHE A 195 16.02 16.03 13.01
N ASN A 196 15.85 16.95 12.06
CA ASN A 196 16.95 17.77 11.54
C ASN A 196 17.30 18.94 12.48
N ASP A 197 16.33 19.41 13.28
CA ASP A 197 16.55 20.53 14.22
C ASP A 197 17.20 20.07 15.55
N ASP A 198 17.14 18.77 15.88
CA ASP A 198 17.64 18.19 17.13
C ASP A 198 19.04 17.54 16.99
N PHE A 199 19.65 17.55 15.80
CA PHE A 199 20.99 17.01 15.48
C PHE A 199 21.80 17.99 14.63
#